data_a3cb3077fca120199eadf156d82eeff1
#
_entry.id   a3cb3077fca120199eadf156d82eeff1
#
_cell.length_a   1.000
_cell.length_b   1.000
_cell.length_c   1.000
_cell.angle_alpha   90.00
_cell.angle_beta   90.00
_cell.angle_gamma   90.00
#
_symmetry.space_group_name_H-M   'P 1'
#
loop_
_entity.id
_entity.type
_entity.pdbx_description
1 polymer ?
#
loop_
_entity_poly.entity_id
_entity_poly.type
_entity_poly.pdbx_seq_one_letter_code
_entity_poly.pdbx_strand_id
1 'polypeptide(L)'
;LPDSEGKIHLMFLDDVIRYCLPMIFVGMKYTDYEAYTFKFTKDAEMEMDSDLRTGVLQKISKGVKSRKKGEPIRFVYDESMPKDLLKKLTHLLNVDKSDTRVAGGRYHNFKDLMKFPDCGRKDLKYPVWPPLFKSELNGMESLITLIRQKDRSLHYPYHSFDTFIRVLREAAISKEVKSIKMTLYRLAKDSKVVKALIAAARNGKKVTVIIELLARFDEASNINWSKKLQDAGVHVIFGVEGLKIHSKLLHVSTRYGDFACISTGNFHEGNARMYTDYTIMTAHRPIVREVNYVFEFIEKPYTPIVFKELLVSPNDMRKKFITLINKEIKNKEQGKEAYILCKVNHITDKVLIEKLYAASAAGVKVDLVVRGNCSLVTGISGISENIQINGIIDRYLEHSRIFIFANNGEERYYIGSADWMPRNLDNRIEVITPVYDKEIQKDLKRIVEYGLRDTAKGRIVDGSGENRPWQTKEHTLFRSQEELYKSYKI
;
A
#
# COMPACT_ATOMS: atom_id res chain seq x y z
N LEU A 1 23.20 -14.11 -24.02
CA LEU A 1 24.50 -14.79 -24.27
C LEU A 1 25.47 -13.79 -24.87
N PRO A 2 26.74 -13.77 -24.49
CA PRO A 2 27.74 -12.94 -25.15
C PRO A 2 28.06 -13.52 -26.54
N ASP A 3 28.24 -12.65 -27.52
CA ASP A 3 28.77 -13.02 -28.84
C ASP A 3 30.30 -13.09 -28.86
N SER A 4 30.86 -13.32 -30.03
CA SER A 4 32.34 -13.37 -30.22
C SER A 4 33.04 -12.04 -29.92
N GLU A 5 32.30 -10.92 -29.91
CA GLU A 5 32.81 -9.58 -29.60
C GLU A 5 32.56 -9.19 -28.13
N GLY A 6 31.97 -10.10 -27.32
CA GLY A 6 31.64 -9.85 -25.93
C GLY A 6 30.33 -9.03 -25.72
N LYS A 7 29.59 -8.73 -26.79
CA LYS A 7 28.27 -8.07 -26.67
C LYS A 7 27.24 -9.02 -26.13
N ILE A 8 26.41 -8.52 -25.20
CA ILE A 8 25.35 -9.31 -24.60
C ILE A 8 24.06 -9.12 -25.39
N HIS A 9 23.56 -10.21 -25.95
CA HIS A 9 22.29 -10.24 -26.67
C HIS A 9 21.18 -10.75 -25.75
N LEU A 10 20.06 -10.04 -25.73
CA LEU A 10 18.85 -10.40 -25.01
C LEU A 10 17.73 -10.64 -26.00
N MET A 11 17.01 -11.74 -25.81
CA MET A 11 15.86 -12.10 -26.62
C MET A 11 14.74 -12.58 -25.68
N PHE A 12 13.51 -12.20 -25.97
CA PHE A 12 12.35 -12.74 -25.26
C PHE A 12 12.14 -14.20 -25.64
N LEU A 13 11.74 -15.01 -24.67
CA LEU A 13 11.43 -16.43 -24.89
C LEU A 13 10.36 -16.62 -25.99
N ASP A 14 9.38 -15.70 -26.05
CA ASP A 14 8.35 -15.70 -27.09
C ASP A 14 8.93 -15.64 -28.50
N ASP A 15 10.00 -14.87 -28.71
CA ASP A 15 10.66 -14.77 -30.00
C ASP A 15 11.53 -15.99 -30.30
N VAL A 16 12.16 -16.57 -29.27
CA VAL A 16 12.85 -17.86 -29.42
C VAL A 16 11.87 -18.94 -29.84
N ILE A 17 10.70 -19.00 -29.20
CA ILE A 17 9.65 -19.96 -29.59
C ILE A 17 9.21 -19.75 -31.03
N ARG A 18 8.96 -18.49 -31.44
CA ARG A 18 8.57 -18.18 -32.83
C ARG A 18 9.63 -18.62 -33.84
N TYR A 19 10.89 -18.34 -33.56
CA TYR A 19 12.00 -18.77 -34.41
C TYR A 19 12.06 -20.30 -34.53
N CYS A 20 11.76 -20.99 -33.45
CA CYS A 20 11.81 -22.46 -33.39
C CYS A 20 10.51 -23.15 -33.84
N LEU A 21 9.46 -22.44 -34.29
CA LEU A 21 8.20 -23.08 -34.71
C LEU A 21 8.38 -24.21 -35.73
N PRO A 22 9.20 -24.07 -36.80
CA PRO A 22 9.44 -25.17 -37.73
C PRO A 22 10.05 -26.40 -37.07
N MET A 23 10.86 -26.21 -36.03
CA MET A 23 11.47 -27.30 -35.27
C MET A 23 10.48 -27.96 -34.29
N ILE A 24 9.58 -27.16 -33.72
CA ILE A 24 8.54 -27.62 -32.76
C ILE A 24 7.50 -28.48 -33.51
N PHE A 25 7.15 -28.10 -34.73
CA PHE A 25 6.13 -28.77 -35.54
C PHE A 25 6.74 -29.67 -36.63
N VAL A 26 7.96 -30.15 -36.40
CA VAL A 26 8.63 -31.08 -37.32
C VAL A 26 7.74 -32.31 -37.55
N GLY A 27 7.60 -32.70 -38.82
CA GLY A 27 6.71 -33.83 -39.22
C GLY A 27 5.25 -33.41 -39.57
N MET A 28 4.88 -32.16 -39.35
CA MET A 28 3.66 -31.59 -39.90
C MET A 28 3.91 -31.06 -41.31
N LYS A 29 2.95 -31.27 -42.24
CA LYS A 29 3.07 -30.84 -43.65
C LYS A 29 2.73 -29.36 -43.85
N TYR A 30 3.25 -28.48 -42.99
CA TYR A 30 3.10 -27.01 -43.11
C TYR A 30 4.40 -26.39 -43.59
N THR A 31 4.30 -25.40 -44.46
CA THR A 31 5.43 -24.60 -44.98
C THR A 31 5.62 -23.29 -44.25
N ASP A 32 4.53 -22.76 -43.72
CA ASP A 32 4.51 -21.44 -43.11
C ASP A 32 3.95 -21.49 -41.69
N TYR A 33 4.53 -20.72 -40.78
CA TYR A 33 4.16 -20.66 -39.39
C TYR A 33 4.03 -19.20 -38.94
N GLU A 34 2.90 -18.88 -38.35
CA GLU A 34 2.65 -17.60 -37.73
C GLU A 34 2.28 -17.79 -36.27
N ALA A 35 2.70 -16.86 -35.39
CA ALA A 35 2.39 -16.91 -33.98
C ALA A 35 2.07 -15.52 -33.44
N TYR A 36 0.96 -15.42 -32.76
CA TYR A 36 0.45 -14.20 -32.16
C TYR A 36 0.30 -14.37 -30.67
N THR A 37 0.65 -13.32 -29.92
CA THR A 37 0.51 -13.36 -28.46
C THR A 37 -0.84 -12.81 -28.05
N PHE A 38 -1.36 -13.37 -26.96
CA PHE A 38 -2.50 -12.83 -26.26
C PHE A 38 -2.31 -13.00 -24.75
N LYS A 39 -2.98 -12.14 -24.01
CA LYS A 39 -3.03 -12.22 -22.55
C LYS A 39 -4.46 -11.98 -22.11
N PHE A 40 -5.00 -12.87 -21.31
CA PHE A 40 -6.26 -12.59 -20.66
C PHE A 40 -6.13 -12.60 -19.14
N THR A 41 -6.86 -11.70 -18.54
CA THR A 41 -6.93 -11.57 -17.08
C THR A 41 -8.29 -12.10 -16.66
N LYS A 42 -8.27 -13.08 -15.76
CA LYS A 42 -9.47 -13.67 -15.18
C LYS A 42 -9.92 -12.86 -13.98
N ASP A 43 -11.21 -12.94 -13.67
CA ASP A 43 -11.69 -12.42 -12.39
C ASP A 43 -10.97 -13.11 -11.24
N ALA A 44 -10.42 -12.31 -10.38
CA ALA A 44 -9.71 -12.75 -9.20
C ALA A 44 -10.54 -12.55 -7.93
N GLU A 45 -11.77 -12.04 -8.04
CA GLU A 45 -12.64 -11.93 -6.87
C GLU A 45 -13.14 -13.32 -6.50
N MET A 46 -12.97 -13.65 -5.23
CA MET A 46 -13.51 -14.87 -4.65
C MET A 46 -14.82 -14.51 -3.97
N GLU A 47 -15.91 -15.01 -4.47
CA GLU A 47 -17.13 -15.14 -3.68
C GLU A 47 -16.91 -16.25 -2.65
N MET A 48 -17.10 -15.93 -1.38
CA MET A 48 -17.07 -16.95 -0.33
C MET A 48 -18.41 -17.68 -0.35
N ASP A 49 -18.33 -18.98 -0.56
CA ASP A 49 -19.48 -19.88 -0.44
C ASP A 49 -20.10 -19.73 0.95
N SER A 50 -21.41 -19.48 1.00
CA SER A 50 -22.19 -19.26 2.23
C SER A 50 -22.42 -20.53 3.05
N ASP A 51 -21.86 -21.67 2.65
CA ASP A 51 -21.98 -22.92 3.38
C ASP A 51 -21.32 -22.83 4.78
N LEU A 52 -22.14 -22.77 5.82
CA LEU A 52 -21.76 -22.67 7.23
C LEU A 52 -21.04 -23.91 7.78
N ARG A 53 -20.99 -25.02 7.03
CA ARG A 53 -20.45 -26.33 7.49
C ARG A 53 -18.97 -26.51 7.20
N THR A 54 -18.41 -25.76 6.28
CA THR A 54 -16.99 -25.85 5.94
C THR A 54 -16.16 -24.77 6.61
N GLY A 55 -15.05 -25.16 7.24
CA GLY A 55 -14.15 -24.20 7.89
C GLY A 55 -13.58 -23.16 6.91
N VAL A 56 -13.39 -21.92 7.35
CA VAL A 56 -12.93 -20.77 6.54
C VAL A 56 -11.67 -21.08 5.73
N LEU A 57 -10.70 -21.79 6.32
CA LEU A 57 -9.47 -22.20 5.63
C LEU A 57 -9.71 -23.16 4.46
N GLN A 58 -10.67 -24.08 4.62
CA GLN A 58 -11.01 -25.03 3.54
C GLN A 58 -11.75 -24.31 2.41
N LYS A 59 -12.66 -23.38 2.73
CA LYS A 59 -13.37 -22.55 1.75
C LYS A 59 -12.39 -21.77 0.89
N ILE A 60 -11.42 -21.08 1.53
CA ILE A 60 -10.43 -20.30 0.82
C ILE A 60 -9.48 -21.17 0.00
N SER A 61 -9.04 -22.30 0.53
CA SER A 61 -8.22 -23.27 -0.23
C SER A 61 -8.95 -23.80 -1.48
N LYS A 62 -10.27 -24.03 -1.38
CA LYS A 62 -11.13 -24.43 -2.49
C LYS A 62 -11.32 -23.27 -3.49
N GLY A 63 -11.56 -22.04 -3.00
CA GLY A 63 -11.68 -20.83 -3.80
C GLY A 63 -10.39 -20.46 -4.56
N VAL A 64 -9.21 -20.64 -3.95
CA VAL A 64 -7.90 -20.45 -4.65
C VAL A 64 -7.74 -21.43 -5.80
N LYS A 65 -8.22 -22.68 -5.66
CA LYS A 65 -8.22 -23.67 -6.76
C LYS A 65 -9.24 -23.31 -7.85
N SER A 66 -10.40 -22.75 -7.49
CA SER A 66 -11.45 -22.36 -8.44
C SER A 66 -11.12 -21.12 -9.26
N ARG A 67 -10.22 -20.24 -8.81
CA ARG A 67 -9.72 -19.09 -9.60
C ARG A 67 -9.15 -19.47 -10.96
N LYS A 68 -8.61 -20.68 -11.10
CA LYS A 68 -8.16 -21.18 -12.41
C LYS A 68 -9.30 -21.28 -13.43
N LYS A 69 -10.54 -21.33 -12.96
CA LYS A 69 -11.77 -21.42 -13.77
C LYS A 69 -12.54 -20.08 -13.87
N GLY A 70 -12.02 -18.99 -13.29
CA GLY A 70 -12.69 -17.69 -13.31
C GLY A 70 -12.90 -17.15 -14.72
N GLU A 71 -13.97 -16.36 -14.90
CA GLU A 71 -14.33 -15.74 -16.17
C GLU A 71 -13.31 -14.71 -16.62
N PRO A 72 -13.04 -14.55 -17.92
CA PRO A 72 -12.14 -13.54 -18.44
C PRO A 72 -12.76 -12.14 -18.29
N ILE A 73 -12.02 -11.18 -17.70
CA ILE A 73 -12.45 -9.76 -17.59
C ILE A 73 -11.79 -8.92 -18.68
N ARG A 74 -10.53 -9.23 -19.02
CA ARG A 74 -9.75 -8.45 -19.96
C ARG A 74 -8.95 -9.35 -20.87
N PHE A 75 -9.10 -9.13 -22.17
CA PHE A 75 -8.39 -9.83 -23.22
C PHE A 75 -7.55 -8.84 -24.02
N VAL A 76 -6.23 -8.97 -23.97
CA VAL A 76 -5.29 -8.18 -24.78
C VAL A 76 -4.70 -9.10 -25.83
N TYR A 77 -4.65 -8.67 -27.07
CA TYR A 77 -4.17 -9.48 -28.20
C TYR A 77 -3.26 -8.65 -29.10
N ASP A 78 -2.39 -9.34 -29.82
CA ASP A 78 -1.55 -8.73 -30.87
C ASP A 78 -2.44 -8.20 -31.98
N GLU A 79 -2.38 -6.87 -32.25
CA GLU A 79 -3.23 -6.21 -33.27
C GLU A 79 -3.01 -6.74 -34.68
N SER A 80 -1.85 -7.34 -34.95
CA SER A 80 -1.54 -7.97 -36.23
C SER A 80 -2.21 -9.36 -36.41
N MET A 81 -2.87 -9.89 -35.37
CA MET A 81 -3.56 -11.18 -35.43
C MET A 81 -4.70 -11.17 -36.46
N PRO A 82 -4.75 -12.15 -37.39
CA PRO A 82 -5.84 -12.28 -38.35
C PRO A 82 -7.21 -12.35 -37.68
N LYS A 83 -8.20 -11.63 -38.25
CA LYS A 83 -9.57 -11.54 -37.68
C LYS A 83 -10.23 -12.89 -37.48
N ASP A 84 -10.00 -13.81 -38.37
CA ASP A 84 -10.57 -15.16 -38.28
C ASP A 84 -9.95 -15.96 -37.12
N LEU A 85 -8.64 -15.83 -36.91
CA LEU A 85 -7.96 -16.44 -35.78
C LEU A 85 -8.43 -15.82 -34.46
N LEU A 86 -8.56 -14.48 -34.41
CA LEU A 86 -9.08 -13.77 -33.25
C LEU A 86 -10.50 -14.23 -32.90
N LYS A 87 -11.38 -14.40 -33.90
CA LYS A 87 -12.74 -14.88 -33.71
C LYS A 87 -12.78 -16.32 -33.17
N LYS A 88 -11.97 -17.21 -33.72
CA LYS A 88 -11.84 -18.59 -33.23
C LYS A 88 -11.30 -18.61 -31.78
N LEU A 89 -10.27 -17.84 -31.49
CA LEU A 89 -9.63 -17.76 -30.18
C LEU A 89 -10.59 -17.23 -29.10
N THR A 90 -11.29 -16.13 -29.37
CA THR A 90 -12.26 -15.55 -28.45
C THR A 90 -13.43 -16.50 -28.16
N HIS A 91 -13.89 -17.25 -29.18
CA HIS A 91 -14.90 -18.28 -28.99
C HIS A 91 -14.41 -19.44 -28.11
N LEU A 92 -13.19 -19.94 -28.36
CA LEU A 92 -12.59 -21.04 -27.58
C LEU A 92 -12.32 -20.67 -26.12
N LEU A 93 -12.04 -19.40 -25.87
CA LEU A 93 -11.72 -18.88 -24.53
C LEU A 93 -12.95 -18.34 -23.81
N ASN A 94 -14.15 -18.42 -24.41
CA ASN A 94 -15.39 -17.82 -23.90
C ASN A 94 -15.22 -16.33 -23.55
N VAL A 95 -14.51 -15.58 -24.41
CA VAL A 95 -14.37 -14.13 -24.28
C VAL A 95 -15.59 -13.45 -24.90
N ASP A 96 -16.45 -12.93 -24.05
CA ASP A 96 -17.71 -12.31 -24.48
C ASP A 96 -17.50 -10.92 -25.11
N LYS A 97 -18.56 -10.36 -25.75
CA LYS A 97 -18.57 -8.99 -26.27
C LYS A 97 -18.58 -7.94 -25.15
N SER A 98 -19.08 -8.30 -23.96
CA SER A 98 -19.04 -7.49 -22.75
C SER A 98 -17.64 -7.39 -22.13
N ASP A 99 -16.74 -8.34 -22.44
CA ASP A 99 -15.38 -8.33 -21.94
C ASP A 99 -14.54 -7.24 -22.60
N THR A 100 -13.64 -6.62 -21.82
CA THR A 100 -12.74 -5.60 -22.36
C THR A 100 -11.72 -6.22 -23.28
N ARG A 101 -11.90 -6.02 -24.61
CA ARG A 101 -10.96 -6.43 -25.66
C ARG A 101 -10.07 -5.27 -26.04
N VAL A 102 -8.76 -5.48 -25.97
CA VAL A 102 -7.76 -4.44 -26.23
C VAL A 102 -6.78 -4.96 -27.28
N ALA A 103 -6.74 -4.30 -28.44
CA ALA A 103 -5.67 -4.48 -29.40
C ALA A 103 -4.39 -3.90 -28.81
N GLY A 104 -3.29 -4.62 -28.88
CA GLY A 104 -2.01 -4.23 -28.31
C GLY A 104 -0.86 -4.62 -29.22
N GLY A 105 0.35 -4.34 -28.79
CA GLY A 105 1.55 -4.76 -29.50
C GLY A 105 1.86 -6.25 -29.31
N ARG A 106 3.04 -6.64 -29.74
CA ARG A 106 3.52 -8.03 -29.73
C ARG A 106 3.78 -8.58 -28.31
N TYR A 107 4.09 -7.73 -27.35
CA TYR A 107 4.44 -8.13 -25.98
C TYR A 107 3.43 -7.59 -24.97
N HIS A 108 2.96 -8.44 -24.05
CA HIS A 108 1.89 -8.09 -23.12
C HIS A 108 2.30 -8.19 -21.66
N ASN A 109 3.40 -8.88 -21.33
CA ASN A 109 3.73 -9.20 -19.94
C ASN A 109 4.87 -8.34 -19.38
N PHE A 110 4.71 -7.02 -19.39
CA PHE A 110 5.71 -6.07 -18.90
C PHE A 110 6.15 -6.28 -17.44
N LYS A 111 5.40 -7.06 -16.66
CA LYS A 111 5.81 -7.43 -15.32
C LYS A 111 7.14 -8.19 -15.30
N ASP A 112 7.46 -8.93 -16.36
CA ASP A 112 8.70 -9.69 -16.45
C ASP A 112 9.94 -8.79 -16.53
N LEU A 113 9.77 -7.54 -17.01
CA LEU A 113 10.81 -6.53 -17.02
C LEU A 113 11.27 -6.10 -15.61
N MET A 114 10.48 -6.38 -14.56
CA MET A 114 10.92 -6.17 -13.17
C MET A 114 12.12 -7.05 -12.79
N LYS A 115 12.35 -8.14 -13.52
CA LYS A 115 13.48 -9.06 -13.35
C LYS A 115 14.46 -8.98 -14.51
N PHE A 116 14.50 -7.84 -15.21
CA PHE A 116 15.42 -7.65 -16.31
C PHE A 116 16.86 -7.93 -15.86
N PRO A 117 17.63 -8.76 -16.61
CA PRO A 117 18.99 -9.12 -16.24
C PRO A 117 19.90 -7.90 -16.25
N ASP A 118 20.86 -7.86 -15.34
CA ASP A 118 21.73 -6.69 -15.19
C ASP A 118 22.84 -6.59 -16.25
N CYS A 119 23.15 -7.69 -16.89
CA CYS A 119 24.12 -7.76 -18.00
C CYS A 119 25.46 -7.06 -17.72
N GLY A 120 25.85 -6.97 -16.44
CA GLY A 120 27.07 -6.26 -16.03
C GLY A 120 26.98 -4.73 -16.04
N ARG A 121 25.87 -4.16 -16.48
CA ARG A 121 25.65 -2.70 -16.62
C ARG A 121 25.15 -2.09 -15.30
N LYS A 122 26.04 -1.96 -14.32
CA LYS A 122 25.73 -1.34 -13.02
C LYS A 122 25.31 0.13 -13.13
N ASP A 123 25.76 0.82 -14.18
CA ASP A 123 25.42 2.20 -14.52
C ASP A 123 23.94 2.40 -14.87
N LEU A 124 23.25 1.33 -15.31
CA LEU A 124 21.81 1.35 -15.61
C LEU A 124 20.93 1.05 -14.41
N LYS A 125 21.51 0.85 -13.23
CA LYS A 125 20.78 0.61 -12.00
C LYS A 125 20.90 1.79 -11.04
N TYR A 126 19.86 2.02 -10.26
CA TYR A 126 19.96 2.97 -9.15
C TYR A 126 21.06 2.53 -8.17
N PRO A 127 21.90 3.47 -7.69
CA PRO A 127 22.87 3.17 -6.64
C PRO A 127 22.16 2.64 -5.39
N VAL A 128 22.79 1.69 -4.71
CA VAL A 128 22.18 1.12 -3.48
C VAL A 128 22.22 2.15 -2.37
N TRP A 129 21.06 2.40 -1.75
CA TRP A 129 20.96 3.19 -0.54
C TRP A 129 20.72 2.23 0.65
N PRO A 130 21.72 2.01 1.51
CA PRO A 130 21.52 1.17 2.68
C PRO A 130 20.51 1.82 3.63
N PRO A 131 19.60 1.03 4.22
CA PRO A 131 18.69 1.56 5.23
C PRO A 131 19.45 2.13 6.43
N LEU A 132 19.01 3.28 6.90
CA LEU A 132 19.60 4.00 8.03
C LEU A 132 19.02 3.49 9.36
N PHE A 133 19.81 3.56 10.41
CA PHE A 133 19.35 3.35 11.77
C PHE A 133 19.24 4.71 12.46
N LYS A 134 18.09 5.00 13.06
CA LYS A 134 17.97 6.19 13.93
C LYS A 134 18.84 5.99 15.16
N SER A 135 19.77 6.90 15.41
CA SER A 135 20.72 6.82 16.54
C SER A 135 20.01 6.59 17.86
N GLU A 136 18.91 7.31 18.09
CA GLU A 136 18.07 7.21 19.29
C GLU A 136 17.38 5.83 19.48
N LEU A 137 17.28 5.02 18.44
CA LEU A 137 16.68 3.69 18.46
C LEU A 137 17.71 2.56 18.27
N ASN A 138 18.99 2.90 18.13
CA ASN A 138 20.04 1.92 17.83
C ASN A 138 20.94 1.62 19.04
N GLY A 139 20.66 2.21 20.18
CA GLY A 139 21.38 1.97 21.45
C GLY A 139 21.05 0.63 22.10
N MET A 140 21.60 0.41 23.28
CA MET A 140 21.36 -0.77 24.12
C MET A 140 20.13 -0.62 25.02
N GLU A 141 19.48 0.53 25.02
CA GLU A 141 18.28 0.78 25.80
C GLU A 141 17.08 -0.01 25.30
N SER A 142 16.17 -0.28 26.21
CA SER A 142 14.89 -0.92 25.90
C SER A 142 14.05 -0.05 24.96
N LEU A 143 13.71 -0.57 23.78
CA LEU A 143 12.86 0.13 22.81
C LEU A 143 11.45 0.36 23.38
N ILE A 144 10.94 -0.57 24.17
CA ILE A 144 9.64 -0.40 24.88
C ILE A 144 9.70 0.78 25.83
N THR A 145 10.79 0.94 26.58
CA THR A 145 10.99 2.08 27.46
C THR A 145 11.07 3.40 26.68
N LEU A 146 11.84 3.42 25.60
CA LEU A 146 11.94 4.61 24.73
C LEU A 146 10.60 5.02 24.11
N ILE A 147 9.77 4.05 23.69
CA ILE A 147 8.42 4.32 23.16
C ILE A 147 7.48 4.89 24.23
N ARG A 148 7.61 4.42 25.48
CA ARG A 148 6.81 4.95 26.60
C ARG A 148 7.18 6.39 26.99
N GLN A 149 8.43 6.77 26.80
CA GLN A 149 8.91 8.12 27.12
C GLN A 149 8.49 9.16 26.08
N LYS A 150 8.53 8.78 24.79
CA LYS A 150 8.23 9.67 23.67
C LYS A 150 7.80 8.84 22.46
N ASP A 151 6.90 9.40 21.64
CA ASP A 151 6.54 8.82 20.36
C ASP A 151 7.78 8.64 19.49
N ARG A 152 7.84 7.51 18.78
CA ARG A 152 8.94 7.17 17.86
C ARG A 152 8.38 6.89 16.48
N SER A 153 9.18 7.11 15.46
CA SER A 153 8.75 6.87 14.08
C SER A 153 9.83 6.24 13.23
N LEU A 154 9.39 5.51 12.22
CA LEU A 154 10.25 4.94 11.17
C LEU A 154 9.64 5.24 9.81
N HIS A 155 10.45 5.70 8.87
CA HIS A 155 10.07 5.93 7.48
C HIS A 155 10.82 4.96 6.57
N TYR A 156 10.13 3.93 6.10
CA TYR A 156 10.70 2.96 5.16
C TYR A 156 10.67 3.50 3.73
N PRO A 157 11.58 3.05 2.86
CA PRO A 157 12.73 2.18 3.10
C PRO A 157 13.99 2.92 3.59
N TYR A 158 13.87 4.20 3.92
CA TYR A 158 14.99 5.03 4.39
C TYR A 158 15.52 4.52 5.73
N HIS A 159 14.63 4.21 6.68
CA HIS A 159 15.00 3.57 7.94
C HIS A 159 14.89 2.05 7.88
N SER A 160 15.75 1.39 8.64
CA SER A 160 15.76 -0.07 8.70
C SER A 160 14.50 -0.63 9.37
N PHE A 161 13.87 -1.60 8.72
CA PHE A 161 12.75 -2.36 9.28
C PHE A 161 13.19 -3.27 10.44
N ASP A 162 14.50 -3.57 10.55
CA ASP A 162 15.01 -4.38 11.66
C ASP A 162 14.81 -3.71 13.02
N THR A 163 14.68 -2.38 13.08
CA THR A 163 14.29 -1.68 14.32
C THR A 163 12.90 -2.11 14.80
N PHE A 164 11.91 -2.21 13.90
CA PHE A 164 10.59 -2.73 14.23
C PHE A 164 10.64 -4.20 14.66
N ILE A 165 11.46 -5.02 14.00
CA ILE A 165 11.68 -6.41 14.40
C ILE A 165 12.29 -6.50 15.81
N ARG A 166 13.18 -5.57 16.17
CA ARG A 166 13.73 -5.50 17.55
C ARG A 166 12.65 -5.21 18.58
N VAL A 167 11.73 -4.28 18.29
CA VAL A 167 10.56 -4.00 19.17
C VAL A 167 9.74 -5.26 19.41
N LEU A 168 9.43 -6.02 18.36
CA LEU A 168 8.68 -7.27 18.48
C LEU A 168 9.45 -8.36 19.26
N ARG A 169 10.76 -8.49 19.03
CA ARG A 169 11.60 -9.45 19.74
C ARG A 169 11.71 -9.09 21.22
N GLU A 170 11.88 -7.82 21.52
CA GLU A 170 11.89 -7.34 22.91
C GLU A 170 10.54 -7.62 23.59
N ALA A 171 9.42 -7.32 22.90
CA ALA A 171 8.09 -7.66 23.41
C ALA A 171 7.90 -9.16 23.65
N ALA A 172 8.52 -10.01 22.82
CA ALA A 172 8.43 -11.46 22.95
C ALA A 172 9.15 -12.00 24.21
N ILE A 173 10.26 -11.39 24.62
CA ILE A 173 11.07 -11.87 25.76
C ILE A 173 10.84 -11.09 27.05
N SER A 174 10.39 -9.84 26.99
CA SER A 174 10.22 -8.97 28.15
C SER A 174 9.20 -9.53 29.14
N LYS A 175 9.57 -9.62 30.42
CA LYS A 175 8.70 -10.10 31.53
C LYS A 175 7.54 -9.14 31.82
N GLU A 176 7.64 -7.89 31.42
CA GLU A 176 6.57 -6.90 31.62
C GLU A 176 5.42 -7.04 30.63
N VAL A 177 5.68 -7.60 29.43
CA VAL A 177 4.67 -7.78 28.39
C VAL A 177 3.72 -8.91 28.75
N LYS A 178 2.42 -8.63 28.69
CA LYS A 178 1.32 -9.56 28.97
C LYS A 178 0.71 -10.12 27.70
N SER A 179 0.42 -9.22 26.75
CA SER A 179 -0.22 -9.61 25.50
C SER A 179 0.25 -8.80 24.31
N ILE A 180 0.15 -9.41 23.13
CA ILE A 180 0.46 -8.80 21.84
C ILE A 180 -0.71 -9.07 20.90
N LYS A 181 -1.27 -8.01 20.29
CA LYS A 181 -2.29 -8.10 19.24
C LYS A 181 -1.74 -7.47 17.98
N MET A 182 -1.92 -8.12 16.82
CA MET A 182 -1.37 -7.63 15.55
C MET A 182 -2.27 -7.95 14.36
N THR A 183 -2.40 -6.99 13.43
CA THR A 183 -3.05 -7.23 12.13
C THR A 183 -2.00 -7.59 11.09
N LEU A 184 -2.23 -8.63 10.30
CA LEU A 184 -1.35 -9.10 9.24
C LEU A 184 -2.13 -9.22 7.93
N TYR A 185 -1.69 -8.51 6.90
CA TYR A 185 -2.30 -8.54 5.57
C TYR A 185 -1.50 -9.42 4.59
N ARG A 186 -0.19 -9.20 4.52
CA ARG A 186 0.76 -9.95 3.70
C ARG A 186 1.93 -10.38 4.55
N LEU A 187 2.37 -11.61 4.34
CA LEU A 187 3.48 -12.21 5.08
C LEU A 187 4.61 -12.62 4.15
N ALA A 188 5.83 -12.28 4.49
CA ALA A 188 7.01 -12.74 3.78
C ALA A 188 7.14 -14.27 3.88
N LYS A 189 7.73 -14.90 2.86
CA LYS A 189 7.95 -16.35 2.84
C LYS A 189 8.74 -16.84 4.07
N ASP A 190 9.70 -16.03 4.54
CA ASP A 190 10.49 -16.25 5.77
C ASP A 190 10.33 -15.04 6.71
N SER A 191 9.11 -14.84 7.25
CA SER A 191 8.75 -13.66 8.03
C SER A 191 9.39 -13.65 9.42
N LYS A 192 10.26 -12.67 9.68
CA LYS A 192 10.81 -12.38 11.01
C LYS A 192 9.71 -11.92 11.98
N VAL A 193 8.69 -11.23 11.47
CA VAL A 193 7.52 -10.79 12.26
C VAL A 193 6.80 -12.01 12.83
N VAL A 194 6.44 -12.98 12.00
CA VAL A 194 5.74 -14.19 12.46
C VAL A 194 6.61 -14.99 13.42
N LYS A 195 7.92 -15.12 13.15
CA LYS A 195 8.84 -15.80 14.05
C LYS A 195 8.88 -15.15 15.44
N ALA A 196 8.85 -13.82 15.52
CA ALA A 196 8.80 -13.08 16.79
C ALA A 196 7.47 -13.31 17.54
N LEU A 197 6.33 -13.35 16.84
CA LEU A 197 5.03 -13.65 17.44
C LEU A 197 4.93 -15.09 17.98
N ILE A 198 5.48 -16.06 17.24
CA ILE A 198 5.59 -17.45 17.71
C ILE A 198 6.47 -17.52 18.96
N ALA A 199 7.62 -16.84 18.97
CA ALA A 199 8.49 -16.77 20.14
C ALA A 199 7.76 -16.15 21.34
N ALA A 200 6.97 -15.10 21.13
CA ALA A 200 6.17 -14.48 22.19
C ALA A 200 5.16 -15.47 22.81
N ALA A 201 4.43 -16.21 21.99
CA ALA A 201 3.47 -17.21 22.46
C ALA A 201 4.17 -18.33 23.25
N ARG A 202 5.29 -18.83 22.76
CA ARG A 202 6.11 -19.84 23.46
C ARG A 202 6.69 -19.34 24.77
N ASN A 203 6.92 -18.03 24.90
CA ASN A 203 7.33 -17.37 26.14
C ASN A 203 6.14 -17.02 27.06
N GLY A 204 4.96 -17.61 26.83
CA GLY A 204 3.77 -17.46 27.68
C GLY A 204 3.02 -16.15 27.51
N LYS A 205 3.26 -15.36 26.44
CA LYS A 205 2.48 -14.16 26.15
C LYS A 205 1.14 -14.54 25.50
N LYS A 206 0.07 -13.82 25.83
CA LYS A 206 -1.19 -13.93 25.09
C LYS A 206 -1.03 -13.24 23.74
N VAL A 207 -0.93 -14.00 22.66
CA VAL A 207 -0.75 -13.45 21.31
C VAL A 207 -2.04 -13.64 20.50
N THR A 208 -2.58 -12.54 19.95
CA THR A 208 -3.73 -12.55 19.04
C THR A 208 -3.30 -11.96 17.71
N VAL A 209 -3.54 -12.66 16.63
CA VAL A 209 -3.19 -12.23 15.27
C VAL A 209 -4.43 -12.26 14.40
N ILE A 210 -4.69 -11.14 13.73
CA ILE A 210 -5.75 -11.04 12.74
C ILE A 210 -5.12 -11.15 11.36
N ILE A 211 -5.49 -12.17 10.58
CA ILE A 211 -4.92 -12.43 9.26
C ILE A 211 -5.99 -12.20 8.19
N GLU A 212 -5.68 -11.34 7.21
CA GLU A 212 -6.48 -11.20 5.99
C GLU A 212 -6.12 -12.34 5.01
N LEU A 213 -6.96 -13.36 4.97
CA LEU A 213 -6.73 -14.52 4.10
C LEU A 213 -6.93 -14.23 2.61
N LEU A 214 -7.77 -13.23 2.27
CA LEU A 214 -8.06 -12.84 0.90
C LEU A 214 -7.06 -11.82 0.33
N ALA A 215 -5.84 -11.77 0.89
CA ALA A 215 -4.77 -10.96 0.33
C ALA A 215 -4.34 -11.54 -1.03
N ARG A 216 -4.70 -10.86 -2.13
CA ARG A 216 -4.44 -11.32 -3.51
C ARG A 216 -2.99 -11.75 -3.70
N PHE A 217 -2.77 -12.96 -4.22
CA PHE A 217 -1.49 -13.60 -4.53
C PHE A 217 -0.67 -14.11 -3.33
N ASP A 218 -1.10 -13.87 -2.08
CA ASP A 218 -0.40 -14.31 -0.88
C ASP A 218 -1.19 -15.33 -0.04
N GLU A 219 -2.34 -15.80 -0.57
CA GLU A 219 -3.28 -16.66 0.15
C GLU A 219 -2.63 -17.96 0.64
N ALA A 220 -1.83 -18.62 -0.22
CA ALA A 220 -1.15 -19.86 0.15
C ALA A 220 -0.11 -19.63 1.27
N SER A 221 0.61 -18.51 1.22
CA SER A 221 1.55 -18.12 2.25
C SER A 221 0.84 -17.83 3.58
N ASN A 222 -0.26 -17.06 3.53
CA ASN A 222 -1.04 -16.70 4.70
C ASN A 222 -1.69 -17.94 5.35
N ILE A 223 -2.19 -18.90 4.57
CA ILE A 223 -2.71 -20.18 5.09
C ILE A 223 -1.61 -20.98 5.81
N ASN A 224 -0.43 -21.09 5.20
CA ASN A 224 0.68 -21.84 5.82
C ASN A 224 1.14 -21.20 7.14
N TRP A 225 1.29 -19.87 7.17
CA TRP A 225 1.66 -19.15 8.38
C TRP A 225 0.58 -19.19 9.45
N SER A 226 -0.70 -19.14 9.09
CA SER A 226 -1.80 -19.24 10.06
C SER A 226 -1.78 -20.57 10.83
N LYS A 227 -1.51 -21.68 10.12
CA LYS A 227 -1.35 -22.99 10.77
C LYS A 227 -0.18 -22.98 11.78
N LYS A 228 0.99 -22.50 11.35
CA LYS A 228 2.17 -22.43 12.23
C LYS A 228 1.96 -21.55 13.47
N LEU A 229 1.19 -20.47 13.34
CA LEU A 229 0.82 -19.60 14.45
C LEU A 229 -0.12 -20.35 15.42
N GLN A 230 -1.15 -21.02 14.90
CA GLN A 230 -2.09 -21.80 15.71
C GLN A 230 -1.37 -22.96 16.45
N ASP A 231 -0.49 -23.69 15.76
CA ASP A 231 0.33 -24.75 16.35
C ASP A 231 1.24 -24.24 17.48
N ALA A 232 1.61 -22.97 17.45
CA ALA A 232 2.40 -22.31 18.50
C ALA A 232 1.55 -21.73 19.65
N GLY A 233 0.22 -21.91 19.64
CA GLY A 233 -0.70 -21.38 20.66
C GLY A 233 -1.12 -19.93 20.45
N VAL A 234 -0.90 -19.36 19.27
CA VAL A 234 -1.38 -18.02 18.93
C VAL A 234 -2.88 -18.07 18.60
N HIS A 235 -3.66 -17.16 19.16
CA HIS A 235 -5.06 -16.97 18.77
C HIS A 235 -5.14 -16.28 17.43
N VAL A 236 -5.55 -17.02 16.38
CA VAL A 236 -5.64 -16.51 15.01
C VAL A 236 -7.10 -16.25 14.63
N ILE A 237 -7.38 -15.01 14.21
CA ILE A 237 -8.69 -14.56 13.74
C ILE A 237 -8.61 -14.32 12.24
N PHE A 238 -9.57 -14.85 11.48
CA PHE A 238 -9.63 -14.75 10.02
C PHE A 238 -10.65 -13.70 9.59
N GLY A 239 -10.28 -12.43 9.74
CA GLY A 239 -11.06 -11.32 9.23
C GLY A 239 -12.45 -11.14 9.85
N VAL A 240 -13.25 -10.31 9.21
CA VAL A 240 -14.66 -10.05 9.49
C VAL A 240 -15.43 -10.28 8.19
N GLU A 241 -16.56 -10.98 8.26
CA GLU A 241 -17.38 -11.22 7.08
C GLU A 241 -17.86 -9.90 6.45
N GLY A 242 -17.69 -9.77 5.14
CA GLY A 242 -18.03 -8.57 4.39
C GLY A 242 -17.05 -7.41 4.49
N LEU A 243 -16.08 -7.44 5.41
CA LEU A 243 -15.09 -6.38 5.59
C LEU A 243 -13.66 -6.91 5.44
N LYS A 244 -12.86 -6.26 4.61
CA LYS A 244 -11.43 -6.55 4.49
C LYS A 244 -10.62 -5.85 5.58
N ILE A 245 -9.75 -6.59 6.28
CA ILE A 245 -8.83 -6.01 7.26
C ILE A 245 -7.65 -5.39 6.52
N HIS A 246 -7.57 -4.07 6.50
CA HIS A 246 -6.48 -3.37 5.82
C HIS A 246 -5.68 -2.45 6.74
N SER A 247 -6.11 -2.23 7.97
CA SER A 247 -5.33 -1.52 9.00
C SER A 247 -4.03 -2.27 9.35
N LYS A 248 -2.98 -1.54 9.70
CA LYS A 248 -1.67 -2.07 10.06
C LYS A 248 -1.37 -1.65 11.50
N LEU A 249 -1.74 -2.51 12.43
CA LEU A 249 -1.74 -2.24 13.86
C LEU A 249 -0.97 -3.31 14.63
N LEU A 250 -0.22 -2.85 15.61
CA LEU A 250 0.33 -3.64 16.70
C LEU A 250 -0.09 -3.00 18.02
N HIS A 251 -0.64 -3.77 18.94
CA HIS A 251 -0.92 -3.37 20.32
C HIS A 251 -0.17 -4.29 21.26
N VAL A 252 0.58 -3.72 22.18
CA VAL A 252 1.34 -4.46 23.19
C VAL A 252 0.91 -4.00 24.57
N SER A 253 0.34 -4.92 25.36
CA SER A 253 -0.04 -4.66 26.75
C SER A 253 1.08 -5.02 27.68
N THR A 254 1.43 -4.09 28.55
CA THR A 254 2.49 -4.27 29.55
C THR A 254 2.00 -3.96 30.96
N ARG A 255 2.82 -4.31 31.97
CA ARG A 255 2.52 -3.98 33.37
C ARG A 255 2.62 -2.48 33.66
N TYR A 256 3.41 -1.76 32.90
CA TYR A 256 3.79 -0.36 33.18
C TYR A 256 3.22 0.66 32.18
N GLY A 257 2.34 0.21 31.30
CA GLY A 257 1.68 1.03 30.29
C GLY A 257 1.80 0.40 28.90
N ASP A 258 0.66 0.38 28.22
CA ASP A 258 0.54 -0.19 26.88
C ASP A 258 1.11 0.75 25.83
N PHE A 259 1.53 0.18 24.69
CA PHE A 259 1.91 0.95 23.51
C PHE A 259 1.34 0.35 22.24
N ALA A 260 1.30 1.15 21.18
CA ALA A 260 0.84 0.72 19.88
C ALA A 260 1.80 1.15 18.77
N CYS A 261 1.84 0.35 17.69
CA CYS A 261 2.44 0.77 16.42
C CYS A 261 1.33 0.85 15.37
N ILE A 262 1.29 1.97 14.66
CA ILE A 262 0.33 2.23 13.59
C ILE A 262 1.13 2.56 12.34
N SER A 263 0.89 1.83 11.24
CA SER A 263 1.66 1.99 10.01
C SER A 263 0.77 2.31 8.81
N THR A 264 1.32 3.05 7.85
CA THR A 264 0.68 3.26 6.56
C THR A 264 0.78 2.03 5.67
N GLY A 265 1.80 1.21 5.86
CA GLY A 265 2.08 0.00 5.09
C GLY A 265 2.16 -1.28 5.90
N ASN A 266 2.19 -2.40 5.20
CA ASN A 266 2.21 -3.71 5.82
C ASN A 266 3.50 -3.95 6.63
N PHE A 267 3.38 -4.63 7.75
CA PHE A 267 4.53 -5.13 8.51
C PHE A 267 5.18 -6.32 7.80
N HIS A 268 5.84 -6.02 6.69
CA HIS A 268 6.38 -7.00 5.76
C HIS A 268 7.77 -6.56 5.29
N GLU A 269 8.78 -7.40 5.52
CA GLU A 269 10.20 -7.11 5.29
C GLU A 269 10.51 -6.73 3.82
N GLY A 270 9.83 -7.37 2.87
CA GLY A 270 9.99 -7.08 1.44
C GLY A 270 9.40 -5.74 1.05
N ASN A 271 8.19 -5.43 1.54
CA ASN A 271 7.53 -4.15 1.25
C ASN A 271 8.33 -2.98 1.84
N ALA A 272 8.85 -3.14 3.04
CA ALA A 272 9.66 -2.12 3.72
C ALA A 272 10.99 -1.79 3.00
N ARG A 273 11.38 -2.55 1.98
CA ARG A 273 12.56 -2.25 1.14
C ARG A 273 12.22 -1.50 -0.15
N MET A 274 10.93 -1.46 -0.53
CA MET A 274 10.52 -0.95 -1.84
C MET A 274 9.42 0.12 -1.75
N TYR A 275 8.66 0.18 -0.64
CA TYR A 275 7.53 1.08 -0.46
C TYR A 275 7.86 2.17 0.55
N THR A 276 7.51 3.41 0.24
CA THR A 276 7.65 4.49 1.22
C THR A 276 6.49 4.40 2.20
N ASP A 277 6.74 3.87 3.38
CA ASP A 277 5.74 3.73 4.43
C ASP A 277 6.21 4.35 5.74
N TYR A 278 5.27 4.89 6.49
CA TYR A 278 5.54 5.54 7.76
C TYR A 278 4.90 4.76 8.91
N THR A 279 5.67 4.49 9.94
CA THR A 279 5.18 3.82 11.16
C THR A 279 5.41 4.72 12.35
N ILE A 280 4.36 4.98 13.13
CA ILE A 280 4.44 5.61 14.45
C ILE A 280 4.34 4.53 15.53
N MET A 281 5.13 4.69 16.57
CA MET A 281 5.12 3.89 17.79
C MET A 281 4.83 4.84 18.95
N THR A 282 3.71 4.64 19.64
CA THR A 282 3.19 5.59 20.63
C THR A 282 2.70 4.88 21.89
N ALA A 283 2.88 5.52 23.02
CA ALA A 283 2.25 5.17 24.29
C ALA A 283 1.18 6.20 24.72
N HIS A 284 0.72 7.05 23.82
CA HIS A 284 -0.37 8.00 24.09
C HIS A 284 -1.65 7.24 24.43
N ARG A 285 -2.04 7.28 25.70
CA ARG A 285 -3.09 6.42 26.26
C ARG A 285 -4.41 6.43 25.49
N PRO A 286 -4.98 7.59 25.06
CA PRO A 286 -6.22 7.60 24.27
C PRO A 286 -6.06 6.84 22.94
N ILE A 287 -4.98 7.07 22.19
CA ILE A 287 -4.72 6.37 20.92
C ILE A 287 -4.55 4.87 21.15
N VAL A 288 -3.69 4.48 22.11
CA VAL A 288 -3.41 3.06 22.42
C VAL A 288 -4.69 2.31 22.82
N ARG A 289 -5.55 2.95 23.64
CA ARG A 289 -6.84 2.38 24.02
C ARG A 289 -7.76 2.17 22.81
N GLU A 290 -7.84 3.15 21.91
CA GLU A 290 -8.66 3.04 20.71
C GLU A 290 -8.10 2.04 19.70
N VAL A 291 -6.77 1.87 19.60
CA VAL A 291 -6.17 0.76 18.85
C VAL A 291 -6.65 -0.59 19.41
N ASN A 292 -6.70 -0.76 20.73
CA ASN A 292 -7.27 -1.98 21.31
C ASN A 292 -8.78 -2.13 20.97
N TYR A 293 -9.54 -1.04 20.94
CA TYR A 293 -10.95 -1.07 20.53
C TYR A 293 -11.13 -1.49 19.07
N VAL A 294 -10.18 -1.19 18.18
CA VAL A 294 -10.21 -1.72 16.80
C VAL A 294 -10.09 -3.25 16.80
N PHE A 295 -9.25 -3.82 17.64
CA PHE A 295 -9.16 -5.29 17.80
C PHE A 295 -10.46 -5.86 18.37
N GLU A 296 -11.07 -5.20 19.36
CA GLU A 296 -12.38 -5.61 19.91
C GLU A 296 -13.51 -5.51 18.87
N PHE A 297 -13.49 -4.47 18.04
CA PHE A 297 -14.43 -4.32 16.92
C PHE A 297 -14.30 -5.46 15.90
N ILE A 298 -13.07 -5.89 15.61
CA ILE A 298 -12.84 -7.01 14.70
C ILE A 298 -13.29 -8.35 15.32
N GLU A 299 -13.10 -8.53 16.62
CA GLU A 299 -13.57 -9.72 17.36
C GLU A 299 -15.09 -9.76 17.50
N LYS A 300 -15.72 -8.58 17.66
CA LYS A 300 -17.17 -8.42 17.92
C LYS A 300 -17.74 -7.26 17.09
N PRO A 301 -17.93 -7.43 15.78
CA PRO A 301 -18.27 -6.33 14.86
C PRO A 301 -19.64 -5.71 15.10
N TYR A 302 -20.50 -6.35 15.87
CA TYR A 302 -21.84 -5.84 16.21
C TYR A 302 -21.87 -4.96 17.47
N THR A 303 -20.75 -4.80 18.17
CA THR A 303 -20.67 -3.95 19.35
C THR A 303 -20.42 -2.50 18.91
N PRO A 304 -21.31 -1.54 19.26
CA PRO A 304 -21.10 -0.14 18.95
C PRO A 304 -19.86 0.38 19.68
N ILE A 305 -18.88 0.88 18.93
CA ILE A 305 -17.68 1.51 19.48
C ILE A 305 -17.57 2.91 18.90
N VAL A 306 -17.34 3.89 19.78
CA VAL A 306 -17.09 5.28 19.41
C VAL A 306 -15.59 5.55 19.50
N PHE A 307 -15.02 5.99 18.40
CA PHE A 307 -13.62 6.42 18.32
C PHE A 307 -13.56 7.95 18.40
N LYS A 308 -12.80 8.50 19.34
CA LYS A 308 -12.63 9.95 19.51
C LYS A 308 -11.34 10.43 18.82
N GLU A 309 -10.27 9.67 18.95
CA GLU A 309 -8.95 9.97 18.40
C GLU A 309 -8.81 9.42 16.98
N LEU A 310 -9.03 8.14 16.82
CA LEU A 310 -8.84 7.47 15.54
C LEU A 310 -9.98 7.77 14.55
N LEU A 311 -9.66 7.85 13.28
CA LEU A 311 -10.62 7.79 12.20
C LEU A 311 -10.66 6.33 11.73
N VAL A 312 -11.78 5.67 11.93
CA VAL A 312 -11.94 4.24 11.65
C VAL A 312 -13.00 4.00 10.60
N SER A 313 -12.67 3.24 9.58
CA SER A 313 -13.60 2.77 8.56
C SER A 313 -14.06 1.33 8.90
N PRO A 314 -15.33 1.01 8.61
CA PRO A 314 -16.37 1.80 7.95
C PRO A 314 -17.18 2.72 8.90
N ASN A 315 -16.75 2.92 10.14
CA ASN A 315 -17.54 3.66 11.15
C ASN A 315 -17.77 5.13 10.75
N ASP A 316 -16.77 5.98 10.95
CA ASP A 316 -16.95 7.45 10.86
C ASP A 316 -15.82 8.17 10.09
N MET A 317 -14.91 7.43 9.49
CA MET A 317 -13.70 8.02 8.84
C MET A 317 -14.09 9.08 7.79
N ARG A 318 -14.99 8.78 6.84
CA ARG A 318 -15.45 9.75 5.83
C ARG A 318 -16.04 11.00 6.48
N LYS A 319 -16.91 10.82 7.47
CA LYS A 319 -17.56 11.92 8.19
C LYS A 319 -16.53 12.82 8.91
N LYS A 320 -15.53 12.23 9.53
CA LYS A 320 -14.46 12.98 10.19
C LYS A 320 -13.60 13.76 9.19
N PHE A 321 -13.25 13.18 8.04
CA PHE A 321 -12.56 13.93 6.98
C PHE A 321 -13.40 15.11 6.46
N ILE A 322 -14.70 14.90 6.22
CA ILE A 322 -15.62 15.99 5.86
C ILE A 322 -15.61 17.10 6.91
N THR A 323 -15.62 16.74 8.19
CA THR A 323 -15.58 17.73 9.29
C THR A 323 -14.25 18.51 9.28
N LEU A 324 -13.10 17.86 9.03
CA LEU A 324 -11.81 18.53 8.92
C LEU A 324 -11.77 19.47 7.72
N ILE A 325 -12.23 19.05 6.54
CA ILE A 325 -12.29 19.90 5.35
C ILE A 325 -13.23 21.09 5.56
N ASN A 326 -14.44 20.88 6.10
CA ASN A 326 -15.39 21.95 6.40
C ASN A 326 -14.82 22.97 7.42
N LYS A 327 -13.95 22.52 8.33
CA LYS A 327 -13.26 23.44 9.26
C LYS A 327 -12.30 24.35 8.53
N GLU A 328 -11.56 23.84 7.52
CA GLU A 328 -10.69 24.68 6.70
C GLU A 328 -11.47 25.68 5.86
N ILE A 329 -12.61 25.27 5.28
CA ILE A 329 -13.54 26.19 4.59
C ILE A 329 -13.96 27.32 5.53
N LYS A 330 -14.46 26.99 6.72
CA LYS A 330 -14.89 27.98 7.70
C LYS A 330 -13.73 28.91 8.15
N ASN A 331 -12.53 28.35 8.35
CA ASN A 331 -11.36 29.15 8.69
C ASN A 331 -11.07 30.18 7.58
N LYS A 332 -11.11 29.76 6.31
CA LYS A 332 -10.87 30.62 5.16
C LYS A 332 -11.91 31.74 5.04
N GLU A 333 -13.19 31.41 5.17
CA GLU A 333 -14.30 32.38 5.19
C GLU A 333 -14.15 33.43 6.29
N GLN A 334 -13.51 33.07 7.40
CA GLN A 334 -13.21 33.98 8.52
C GLN A 334 -11.88 34.71 8.39
N GLY A 335 -11.20 34.66 7.22
CA GLY A 335 -9.90 35.28 7.00
C GLY A 335 -8.74 34.64 7.77
N LYS A 336 -8.93 33.43 8.31
CA LYS A 336 -7.93 32.68 9.05
C LYS A 336 -7.06 31.84 8.12
N GLU A 337 -5.91 31.39 8.63
CA GLU A 337 -5.05 30.46 7.90
C GLU A 337 -5.77 29.13 7.63
N ALA A 338 -5.81 28.74 6.35
CA ALA A 338 -6.51 27.52 5.91
C ALA A 338 -5.83 26.92 4.67
N TYR A 339 -5.40 25.67 4.81
CA TYR A 339 -4.89 24.86 3.71
C TYR A 339 -5.01 23.36 4.01
N ILE A 340 -4.89 22.55 2.98
CA ILE A 340 -4.90 21.09 3.08
C ILE A 340 -3.70 20.56 2.29
N LEU A 341 -2.84 19.78 2.97
CA LEU A 341 -1.73 19.06 2.35
C LEU A 341 -1.97 17.56 2.53
N CYS A 342 -1.98 16.81 1.44
CA CYS A 342 -2.15 15.36 1.53
C CYS A 342 -1.18 14.61 0.65
N LYS A 343 -0.75 13.45 1.13
CA LYS A 343 -0.07 12.43 0.34
C LYS A 343 -0.88 11.14 0.45
N VAL A 344 -1.36 10.66 -0.68
CA VAL A 344 -2.20 9.44 -0.76
C VAL A 344 -1.88 8.66 -2.03
N ASN A 345 -2.33 7.41 -2.13
CA ASN A 345 -2.14 6.66 -3.37
C ASN A 345 -3.24 6.94 -4.39
N HIS A 346 -4.49 7.06 -3.93
CA HIS A 346 -5.66 7.20 -4.80
C HIS A 346 -6.69 8.16 -4.22
N ILE A 347 -7.38 8.90 -5.10
CA ILE A 347 -8.52 9.75 -4.77
C ILE A 347 -9.64 9.46 -5.77
N THR A 348 -10.67 8.73 -5.35
CA THR A 348 -11.83 8.36 -6.19
C THR A 348 -13.15 8.42 -5.43
N ASP A 349 -13.16 8.81 -4.15
CA ASP A 349 -14.37 8.99 -3.38
C ASP A 349 -15.06 10.28 -3.79
N LYS A 350 -16.24 10.17 -4.41
CA LYS A 350 -17.00 11.29 -4.95
C LYS A 350 -17.29 12.35 -3.88
N VAL A 351 -17.71 11.93 -2.71
CA VAL A 351 -18.11 12.85 -1.61
C VAL A 351 -16.92 13.68 -1.13
N LEU A 352 -15.74 13.07 -0.97
CA LEU A 352 -14.54 13.79 -0.57
C LEU A 352 -14.02 14.70 -1.69
N ILE A 353 -14.10 14.28 -2.97
CA ILE A 353 -13.76 15.13 -4.12
C ILE A 353 -14.63 16.37 -4.16
N GLU A 354 -15.96 16.23 -4.02
CA GLU A 354 -16.90 17.36 -3.97
C GLU A 354 -16.59 18.32 -2.81
N LYS A 355 -16.15 17.79 -1.66
CA LYS A 355 -15.71 18.60 -0.52
C LYS A 355 -14.39 19.35 -0.79
N LEU A 356 -13.43 18.74 -1.52
CA LEU A 356 -12.21 19.42 -1.92
C LEU A 356 -12.51 20.54 -2.94
N TYR A 357 -13.45 20.32 -3.87
CA TYR A 357 -13.91 21.37 -4.77
C TYR A 357 -14.54 22.52 -4.00
N ALA A 358 -15.43 22.24 -3.04
CA ALA A 358 -15.99 23.27 -2.17
C ALA A 358 -14.93 24.04 -1.38
N ALA A 359 -13.89 23.36 -0.89
CA ALA A 359 -12.77 24.00 -0.20
C ALA A 359 -11.99 24.92 -1.15
N SER A 360 -11.69 24.46 -2.36
CA SER A 360 -11.02 25.27 -3.39
C SER A 360 -11.86 26.49 -3.79
N ALA A 361 -13.15 26.31 -4.02
CA ALA A 361 -14.07 27.42 -4.35
C ALA A 361 -14.14 28.47 -3.22
N ALA A 362 -14.01 28.06 -1.97
CA ALA A 362 -13.89 28.96 -0.81
C ALA A 362 -12.49 29.60 -0.67
N GLY A 363 -11.54 29.30 -1.58
CA GLY A 363 -10.18 29.85 -1.57
C GLY A 363 -9.20 29.09 -0.67
N VAL A 364 -9.53 27.89 -0.18
CA VAL A 364 -8.59 27.04 0.56
C VAL A 364 -7.57 26.44 -0.42
N LYS A 365 -6.29 26.60 -0.14
CA LYS A 365 -5.24 25.96 -0.92
C LYS A 365 -5.18 24.47 -0.62
N VAL A 366 -5.21 23.64 -1.67
CA VAL A 366 -5.17 22.17 -1.55
C VAL A 366 -4.02 21.63 -2.39
N ASP A 367 -2.96 21.16 -1.74
CA ASP A 367 -1.78 20.61 -2.39
C ASP A 367 -1.68 19.10 -2.12
N LEU A 368 -1.65 18.30 -3.17
CA LEU A 368 -1.75 16.87 -3.09
C LEU A 368 -0.57 16.15 -3.78
N VAL A 369 -0.11 15.07 -3.17
CA VAL A 369 0.80 14.10 -3.81
C VAL A 369 0.04 12.80 -4.03
N VAL A 370 -0.23 12.45 -5.30
CA VAL A 370 -1.05 11.29 -5.67
C VAL A 370 -0.36 10.48 -6.76
N ARG A 371 -0.05 9.21 -6.50
CA ARG A 371 0.67 8.36 -7.45
C ARG A 371 -0.18 7.47 -8.34
N GLY A 372 -1.43 7.31 -8.06
CA GLY A 372 -2.33 6.35 -8.73
C GLY A 372 -3.61 6.99 -9.25
N ASN A 373 -4.71 6.25 -9.18
CA ASN A 373 -5.99 6.71 -9.71
C ASN A 373 -6.46 7.99 -9.00
N CYS A 374 -6.71 9.02 -9.78
CA CYS A 374 -7.24 10.29 -9.31
C CYS A 374 -8.42 10.69 -10.20
N SER A 375 -9.60 10.77 -9.61
CA SER A 375 -10.81 11.24 -10.29
C SER A 375 -11.07 12.74 -10.07
N LEU A 376 -10.17 13.42 -9.34
CA LEU A 376 -10.22 14.87 -9.15
C LEU A 376 -9.54 15.55 -10.33
N VAL A 377 -10.20 16.54 -10.91
CA VAL A 377 -9.69 17.37 -12.01
C VAL A 377 -9.30 18.75 -11.44
N THR A 378 -8.10 19.21 -11.75
CA THR A 378 -7.58 20.49 -11.24
C THR A 378 -7.67 21.61 -12.28
N GLY A 379 -7.54 22.87 -11.83
CA GLY A 379 -7.44 24.03 -12.72
C GLY A 379 -8.74 24.53 -13.33
N ILE A 380 -9.89 24.05 -12.87
CA ILE A 380 -11.20 24.53 -13.33
C ILE A 380 -11.53 25.83 -12.57
N SER A 381 -11.72 26.94 -13.30
CA SER A 381 -12.04 28.25 -12.73
C SER A 381 -13.30 28.19 -11.86
N GLY A 382 -13.24 28.78 -10.66
CA GLY A 382 -14.32 28.81 -9.68
C GLY A 382 -14.60 27.46 -8.98
N ILE A 383 -13.89 26.38 -9.36
CA ILE A 383 -14.13 25.03 -8.80
C ILE A 383 -12.84 24.45 -8.20
N SER A 384 -11.79 24.32 -8.99
CA SER A 384 -10.56 23.62 -8.57
C SER A 384 -9.27 24.38 -8.88
N GLU A 385 -9.35 25.68 -9.04
CA GLU A 385 -8.21 26.57 -9.33
C GLU A 385 -7.18 26.61 -8.19
N ASN A 386 -7.60 26.35 -6.96
CA ASN A 386 -6.74 26.32 -5.77
C ASN A 386 -6.25 24.89 -5.42
N ILE A 387 -6.48 23.93 -6.33
CA ILE A 387 -6.01 22.54 -6.16
C ILE A 387 -4.88 22.26 -7.12
N GLN A 388 -3.78 21.71 -6.61
CA GLN A 388 -2.71 21.18 -7.44
C GLN A 388 -2.30 19.79 -6.96
N ILE A 389 -1.94 18.93 -7.93
CA ILE A 389 -1.61 17.53 -7.67
C ILE A 389 -0.30 17.16 -8.38
N ASN A 390 0.70 16.76 -7.62
CA ASN A 390 1.93 16.18 -8.14
C ASN A 390 1.88 14.64 -8.04
N GLY A 391 2.05 13.94 -9.14
CA GLY A 391 2.15 12.48 -9.20
C GLY A 391 3.59 12.03 -9.30
N ILE A 392 4.05 11.18 -8.37
CA ILE A 392 5.44 10.73 -8.32
C ILE A 392 5.52 9.23 -8.55
N ILE A 393 6.32 8.84 -9.56
CA ILE A 393 6.73 7.45 -9.81
C ILE A 393 8.25 7.44 -9.90
N ASP A 394 8.89 6.87 -8.88
CA ASP A 394 10.35 6.85 -8.79
C ASP A 394 10.85 5.47 -8.33
N ARG A 395 12.07 5.41 -7.86
CA ARG A 395 12.78 4.19 -7.40
C ARG A 395 12.00 3.41 -6.34
N TYR A 396 11.36 4.09 -5.40
CA TYR A 396 10.48 3.51 -4.39
C TYR A 396 9.03 3.78 -4.73
N LEU A 397 8.15 2.83 -4.45
CA LEU A 397 6.72 3.03 -4.60
C LEU A 397 6.22 3.99 -3.50
N GLU A 398 5.72 5.16 -3.89
CA GLU A 398 5.08 6.08 -2.97
C GLU A 398 3.82 5.41 -2.38
N HIS A 399 3.79 5.21 -1.05
CA HIS A 399 2.74 4.40 -0.44
C HIS A 399 2.20 4.97 0.89
N SER A 400 2.95 5.83 1.57
CA SER A 400 2.47 6.46 2.79
C SER A 400 1.22 7.33 2.56
N ARG A 401 0.34 7.39 3.55
CA ARG A 401 -0.81 8.29 3.58
C ARG A 401 -0.62 9.26 4.73
N ILE A 402 -0.57 10.54 4.38
CA ILE A 402 -0.33 11.65 5.30
C ILE A 402 -1.35 12.72 4.99
N PHE A 403 -2.01 13.25 6.03
CA PHE A 403 -3.00 14.30 5.90
C PHE A 403 -2.66 15.42 6.88
N ILE A 404 -2.60 16.66 6.39
CA ILE A 404 -2.26 17.84 7.17
C ILE A 404 -3.31 18.91 6.89
N PHE A 405 -3.89 19.45 7.95
CA PHE A 405 -4.88 20.53 7.91
C PHE A 405 -4.33 21.71 8.70
N ALA A 406 -4.41 22.92 8.14
CA ALA A 406 -3.85 24.16 8.74
C ALA A 406 -4.46 24.49 10.10
N ASN A 407 -5.77 24.29 10.24
CA ASN A 407 -6.50 24.49 11.51
C ASN A 407 -6.19 25.82 12.18
N ASN A 408 -6.09 26.91 11.40
CA ASN A 408 -5.79 28.25 11.90
C ASN A 408 -4.43 28.37 12.61
N GLY A 409 -3.37 27.76 12.03
CA GLY A 409 -2.01 27.77 12.59
C GLY A 409 -1.71 26.66 13.61
N GLU A 410 -2.73 25.97 14.11
CA GLU A 410 -2.56 24.79 14.96
C GLU A 410 -2.69 23.51 14.13
N GLU A 411 -1.76 23.29 13.22
CA GLU A 411 -1.79 22.21 12.25
C GLU A 411 -2.15 20.85 12.87
N ARG A 412 -3.02 20.12 12.19
CA ARG A 412 -3.41 18.75 12.55
C ARG A 412 -2.83 17.76 11.57
N TYR A 413 -2.13 16.78 12.09
CA TYR A 413 -1.44 15.74 11.33
C TYR A 413 -2.06 14.38 11.56
N TYR A 414 -2.22 13.64 10.47
CA TYR A 414 -2.76 12.29 10.51
C TYR A 414 -1.98 11.37 9.58
N ILE A 415 -1.81 10.10 9.98
CA ILE A 415 -1.27 9.03 9.12
C ILE A 415 -2.12 7.78 9.24
N GLY A 416 -2.09 6.92 8.22
CA GLY A 416 -2.72 5.60 8.36
C GLY A 416 -2.84 4.82 7.06
N SER A 417 -3.78 3.90 7.04
CA SER A 417 -3.85 2.87 5.99
C SER A 417 -4.80 3.20 4.83
N ALA A 418 -5.69 4.19 4.99
CA ALA A 418 -6.74 4.48 4.03
C ALA A 418 -6.31 5.48 2.94
N ASP A 419 -6.67 5.16 1.71
CA ASP A 419 -6.79 6.12 0.61
C ASP A 419 -8.22 6.70 0.57
N TRP A 420 -8.43 7.80 -0.15
CA TRP A 420 -9.74 8.38 -0.37
C TRP A 420 -10.49 7.68 -1.52
N MET A 421 -10.87 6.42 -1.26
CA MET A 421 -11.61 5.57 -2.19
C MET A 421 -12.84 4.96 -1.49
N PRO A 422 -13.98 4.77 -2.19
CA PRO A 422 -15.17 4.15 -1.60
C PRO A 422 -14.86 2.83 -0.89
N ARG A 423 -14.11 1.93 -1.55
CA ARG A 423 -13.74 0.64 -0.94
C ARG A 423 -12.95 0.75 0.37
N ASN A 424 -12.13 1.81 0.55
CA ASN A 424 -11.40 2.04 1.80
C ASN A 424 -12.32 2.57 2.89
N LEU A 425 -13.29 3.39 2.52
CA LEU A 425 -14.16 4.10 3.45
C LEU A 425 -15.43 3.32 3.84
N ASP A 426 -15.82 2.31 3.04
CA ASP A 426 -17.07 1.57 3.22
C ASP A 426 -16.87 0.07 3.45
N ASN A 427 -15.88 -0.58 2.79
CA ASN A 427 -15.77 -2.03 2.74
C ASN A 427 -14.50 -2.59 3.39
N ARG A 428 -13.72 -1.74 4.08
CA ARG A 428 -12.49 -2.14 4.74
C ARG A 428 -12.42 -1.62 6.16
N ILE A 429 -11.72 -2.35 7.01
CA ILE A 429 -11.30 -1.84 8.31
C ILE A 429 -9.96 -1.15 8.10
N GLU A 430 -10.01 0.17 8.06
CA GLU A 430 -8.88 1.08 7.94
C GLU A 430 -8.76 1.93 9.19
N VAL A 431 -7.56 2.36 9.50
CA VAL A 431 -7.28 3.24 10.65
C VAL A 431 -6.39 4.39 10.22
N ILE A 432 -6.79 5.59 10.61
CA ILE A 432 -6.02 6.82 10.54
C ILE A 432 -5.86 7.35 11.97
N THR A 433 -4.63 7.67 12.37
CA THR A 433 -4.30 8.18 13.70
C THR A 433 -3.84 9.63 13.65
N PRO A 434 -4.23 10.48 14.59
CA PRO A 434 -3.58 11.77 14.78
C PRO A 434 -2.14 11.59 15.23
N VAL A 435 -1.31 12.61 14.97
CA VAL A 435 0.10 12.66 15.35
C VAL A 435 0.32 13.92 16.18
N TYR A 436 0.72 13.76 17.43
CA TYR A 436 0.89 14.88 18.38
C TYR A 436 2.33 15.29 18.60
N ASP A 437 3.30 14.39 18.45
CA ASP A 437 4.72 14.69 18.60
C ASP A 437 5.19 15.68 17.53
N LYS A 438 5.73 16.81 17.96
CA LYS A 438 6.12 17.92 17.08
C LYS A 438 7.26 17.58 16.13
N GLU A 439 8.20 16.73 16.54
CA GLU A 439 9.31 16.32 15.68
C GLU A 439 8.80 15.38 14.57
N ILE A 440 7.87 14.49 14.92
CA ILE A 440 7.22 13.63 13.92
C ILE A 440 6.36 14.46 12.96
N GLN A 441 5.64 15.48 13.46
CA GLN A 441 4.88 16.42 12.62
C GLN A 441 5.77 17.12 11.59
N LYS A 442 6.94 17.62 12.01
CA LYS A 442 7.92 18.27 11.12
C LYS A 442 8.41 17.29 10.03
N ASP A 443 8.67 16.03 10.40
CA ASP A 443 9.10 15.02 9.45
C ASP A 443 8.01 14.70 8.42
N LEU A 444 6.75 14.54 8.87
CA LEU A 444 5.60 14.33 7.99
C LEU A 444 5.37 15.49 7.03
N LYS A 445 5.48 16.72 7.50
CA LYS A 445 5.36 17.93 6.68
C LYS A 445 6.44 17.96 5.61
N ARG A 446 7.70 17.70 5.99
CA ARG A 446 8.84 17.61 5.07
C ARG A 446 8.62 16.56 3.97
N ILE A 447 8.07 15.38 4.32
CA ILE A 447 7.77 14.32 3.34
C ILE A 447 6.79 14.81 2.28
N VAL A 448 5.71 15.50 2.70
CA VAL A 448 4.71 16.02 1.77
C VAL A 448 5.28 17.17 0.94
N GLU A 449 5.94 18.13 1.58
CA GLU A 449 6.55 19.30 0.90
C GLU A 449 7.63 18.89 -0.11
N TYR A 450 8.47 17.90 0.21
CA TYR A 450 9.46 17.37 -0.73
C TYR A 450 8.77 16.69 -1.93
N GLY A 451 7.68 15.96 -1.67
CA GLY A 451 6.85 15.42 -2.74
C GLY A 451 6.27 16.50 -3.65
N LEU A 452 5.75 17.59 -3.09
CA LEU A 452 5.24 18.72 -3.86
C LEU A 452 6.32 19.48 -4.64
N ARG A 453 7.57 19.41 -4.21
CA ARG A 453 8.72 20.04 -4.87
C ARG A 453 9.40 19.13 -5.89
N ASP A 454 9.00 17.89 -6.04
CA ASP A 454 9.68 16.93 -6.93
C ASP A 454 9.48 17.31 -8.41
N THR A 455 10.51 17.90 -9.00
CA THR A 455 10.56 18.26 -10.44
C THR A 455 11.26 17.20 -11.29
N ALA A 456 11.99 16.27 -10.66
CA ALA A 456 12.73 15.24 -11.36
C ALA A 456 11.81 14.09 -11.84
N LYS A 457 10.88 13.67 -10.98
CA LYS A 457 9.96 12.54 -11.21
C LYS A 457 8.49 12.95 -11.14
N GLY A 458 8.21 14.16 -10.70
CA GLY A 458 6.87 14.70 -10.59
C GLY A 458 6.18 14.87 -11.95
N ARG A 459 4.87 14.65 -11.94
CA ARG A 459 3.97 14.83 -13.09
C ARG A 459 2.71 15.54 -12.65
N ILE A 460 2.22 16.45 -13.50
CA ILE A 460 0.95 17.13 -13.27
C ILE A 460 -0.17 16.10 -13.40
N VAL A 461 -1.02 16.01 -12.39
CA VAL A 461 -2.23 15.17 -12.41
C VAL A 461 -3.45 16.11 -12.47
N ASP A 462 -3.92 16.38 -13.67
CA ASP A 462 -4.98 17.37 -13.94
C ASP A 462 -6.20 16.79 -14.67
N GLY A 463 -6.17 15.49 -14.98
CA GLY A 463 -7.22 14.82 -15.76
C GLY A 463 -7.04 14.89 -17.27
N SER A 464 -6.07 15.66 -17.80
CA SER A 464 -5.81 15.75 -19.26
C SER A 464 -5.22 14.45 -19.84
N GLY A 465 -4.53 13.67 -19.03
CA GLY A 465 -3.80 12.48 -19.48
C GLY A 465 -2.46 12.75 -20.20
N GLU A 466 -2.05 14.01 -20.33
CA GLU A 466 -0.83 14.41 -21.05
C GLU A 466 0.47 14.08 -20.34
N ASN A 467 0.42 13.67 -19.05
CA ASN A 467 1.57 13.29 -18.25
C ASN A 467 2.70 14.35 -18.25
N ARG A 468 2.33 15.62 -18.17
CA ARG A 468 3.27 16.75 -18.23
C ARG A 468 4.20 16.75 -17.00
N PRO A 469 5.49 17.12 -17.19
CA PRO A 469 6.41 17.29 -16.06
C PRO A 469 5.90 18.33 -15.06
N TRP A 470 6.04 18.02 -13.76
CA TRP A 470 5.81 19.00 -12.72
C TRP A 470 6.93 20.05 -12.71
N GLN A 471 6.58 21.31 -12.62
CA GLN A 471 7.52 22.43 -12.60
C GLN A 471 7.26 23.30 -11.37
N THR A 472 8.32 23.81 -10.77
CA THR A 472 8.26 24.82 -9.72
C THR A 472 8.77 26.16 -10.28
N LYS A 473 8.45 27.25 -9.59
CA LYS A 473 8.92 28.61 -9.99
C LYS A 473 10.44 28.74 -10.07
N GLU A 474 11.15 27.95 -9.28
CA GLU A 474 12.62 27.99 -9.17
C GLU A 474 13.34 27.23 -10.28
N HIS A 475 12.63 26.46 -11.11
CA HIS A 475 13.20 25.61 -12.19
C HIS A 475 14.37 24.71 -11.77
N THR A 476 14.53 24.45 -10.46
CA THR A 476 15.60 23.61 -9.91
C THR A 476 15.21 22.14 -10.01
N LEU A 477 16.19 21.30 -10.38
CA LEU A 477 15.98 19.84 -10.38
C LEU A 477 15.98 19.35 -8.93
N PHE A 478 14.82 18.93 -8.46
CA PHE A 478 14.64 18.40 -7.10
C PHE A 478 14.03 16.99 -7.16
N ARG A 479 14.69 16.00 -6.57
CA ARG A 479 14.23 14.61 -6.50
C ARG A 479 13.91 14.25 -5.06
N SER A 480 12.64 14.19 -4.73
CA SER A 480 12.15 14.06 -3.34
C SER A 480 12.71 12.87 -2.58
N GLN A 481 12.77 11.69 -3.22
CA GLN A 481 13.28 10.47 -2.57
C GLN A 481 14.78 10.57 -2.24
N GLU A 482 15.56 11.21 -3.09
CA GLU A 482 16.99 11.41 -2.87
C GLU A 482 17.23 12.41 -1.74
N GLU A 483 16.52 13.54 -1.76
CA GLU A 483 16.64 14.58 -0.75
C GLU A 483 16.15 14.11 0.63
N LEU A 484 15.08 13.30 0.69
CA LEU A 484 14.66 12.64 1.92
C LEU A 484 15.74 11.71 2.47
N TYR A 485 16.36 10.88 1.61
CA TYR A 485 17.44 10.01 2.06
C TYR A 485 18.64 10.80 2.59
N LYS A 486 19.02 11.88 1.91
CA LYS A 486 20.10 12.78 2.39
C LYS A 486 19.74 13.39 3.74
N SER A 487 18.50 13.87 3.91
CA SER A 487 18.05 14.50 5.15
C SER A 487 17.99 13.56 6.36
N TYR A 488 17.92 12.25 6.15
CA TYR A 488 17.96 11.24 7.22
C TYR A 488 19.38 10.78 7.58
N LYS A 489 20.39 11.15 6.79
CA LYS A 489 21.82 10.85 7.08
C LYS A 489 22.44 11.76 8.10
N ILE A 490 21.85 12.93 8.31
CA ILE A 490 22.29 13.95 9.25
C ILE A 490 21.79 13.59 10.65
#